data_183a9481f3959e61b4a5a67a7f62fa8c
#
_entry.id   183a9481f3959e61b4a5a67a7f62fa8c
#
_cell.length_a   1.000
_cell.length_b   1.000
_cell.length_c   1.000
_cell.angle_alpha   90.00
_cell.angle_beta   90.00
_cell.angle_gamma   90.00
#
_symmetry.space_group_name_H-M   'P 1'
#
loop_
_entity.id
_entity.type
_entity.pdbx_description
1 polymer ?
#
loop_
_entity_poly.entity_id
_entity_poly.type
_entity_poly.pdbx_seq_one_letter_code
_entity_poly.pdbx_strand_id
1 'polypeptide(L)'
;MKLSNRVLKMEESVTLATAARAKALKAQGRDILSLTLGEPDFPTPKNIQDAAVAAIEDGRASFYTVTSGLPELKEAVVEYFANYYGYTIQPNQVTVATGAKFSLYTFFMSVLDPGDEVIIPTPYWVSYGDQIKMAEGTPVFVQATEENNFKVTVDQLEAARTDKTKVLVLNSPSNPTGMIYTAEELLAIGNWAVEHDILILADDIYGRLVYNGNKFTPISSLSEDIRKQTVVINGVSKSYSMTGWRIGYAVGEPEIIAAMSKIAGQTTSNPTAAAQYAAIEALTGSQETVETMRQAFEERLNTIYPLLAQVPGFEVVKPQGAFYLFPNVKKAMELKGYTDVTDFTTSILEEVGVALVTGAGFGAPENVRLSYATNLETLKEAVGRLQHFMESK
;
A
#
# COMPACT_ATOMS: atom_id res chain seq x y z
N MET A 1 -14.37 -29.65 -14.30
CA MET A 1 -14.74 -28.22 -14.24
C MET A 1 -13.69 -27.42 -15.00
N LYS A 2 -14.09 -26.41 -15.78
CA LYS A 2 -13.15 -25.55 -16.53
C LYS A 2 -13.19 -24.15 -15.94
N LEU A 3 -12.06 -23.66 -15.41
CA LEU A 3 -11.92 -22.32 -14.90
C LEU A 3 -11.82 -21.30 -16.04
N SER A 4 -12.15 -20.04 -15.79
CA SER A 4 -11.95 -18.96 -16.76
C SER A 4 -10.47 -18.67 -16.97
N ASN A 5 -10.10 -18.26 -18.19
CA ASN A 5 -8.73 -17.86 -18.50
C ASN A 5 -8.26 -16.67 -17.63
N ARG A 6 -9.19 -15.82 -17.17
CA ARG A 6 -8.90 -14.70 -16.27
C ARG A 6 -8.31 -15.19 -14.95
N VAL A 7 -8.93 -16.20 -14.32
CA VAL A 7 -8.44 -16.78 -13.05
C VAL A 7 -7.12 -17.52 -13.25
N LEU A 8 -6.96 -18.23 -14.38
CA LEU A 8 -5.73 -18.97 -14.67
C LEU A 8 -4.49 -18.09 -14.91
N LYS A 9 -4.69 -16.80 -15.21
CA LYS A 9 -3.61 -15.81 -15.41
C LYS A 9 -3.23 -15.06 -14.12
N MET A 10 -3.97 -15.26 -13.03
CA MET A 10 -3.68 -14.61 -11.75
C MET A 10 -2.65 -15.41 -10.97
N GLU A 11 -1.76 -14.69 -10.30
CA GLU A 11 -0.78 -15.28 -9.39
C GLU A 11 -1.30 -15.25 -7.96
N GLU A 12 -0.90 -16.23 -7.14
CA GLU A 12 -1.18 -16.20 -5.71
C GLU A 12 -0.33 -15.11 -5.05
N SER A 13 -0.95 -14.38 -4.11
CA SER A 13 -0.25 -13.34 -3.36
C SER A 13 0.88 -13.95 -2.51
N VAL A 14 2.12 -13.71 -2.90
CA VAL A 14 3.33 -14.17 -2.18
C VAL A 14 3.31 -13.75 -0.71
N THR A 15 2.85 -12.54 -0.42
CA THR A 15 2.72 -12.03 0.95
C THR A 15 1.76 -12.87 1.79
N LEU A 16 0.61 -13.24 1.23
CA LEU A 16 -0.39 -14.07 1.92
C LEU A 16 0.09 -15.50 2.08
N ALA A 17 0.74 -16.07 1.07
CA ALA A 17 1.30 -17.42 1.12
C ALA A 17 2.38 -17.55 2.21
N THR A 18 3.31 -16.58 2.27
CA THR A 18 4.36 -16.57 3.31
C THR A 18 3.76 -16.41 4.71
N ALA A 19 2.79 -15.52 4.89
CA ALA A 19 2.11 -15.35 6.18
C ALA A 19 1.36 -16.61 6.61
N ALA A 20 0.69 -17.31 5.68
CA ALA A 20 0.00 -18.56 5.94
C ALA A 20 0.98 -19.67 6.37
N ARG A 21 2.14 -19.79 5.69
CA ARG A 21 3.19 -20.75 6.06
C ARG A 21 3.76 -20.47 7.46
N ALA A 22 4.09 -19.21 7.76
CA ALA A 22 4.55 -18.80 9.08
C ALA A 22 3.55 -19.16 10.18
N LYS A 23 2.25 -18.89 9.93
CA LYS A 23 1.16 -19.24 10.85
C LYS A 23 1.04 -20.76 11.05
N ALA A 24 1.16 -21.54 9.98
CA ALA A 24 1.11 -23.00 10.04
C ALA A 24 2.27 -23.58 10.87
N LEU A 25 3.50 -23.08 10.70
CA LEU A 25 4.67 -23.50 11.49
C LEU A 25 4.51 -23.13 12.97
N LYS A 26 4.00 -21.95 13.26
CA LYS A 26 3.70 -21.51 14.64
C LYS A 26 2.62 -22.40 15.30
N ALA A 27 1.62 -22.82 14.56
CA ALA A 27 0.58 -23.76 15.04
C ALA A 27 1.13 -25.16 15.33
N GLN A 28 2.26 -25.54 14.71
CA GLN A 28 3.01 -26.77 14.99
C GLN A 28 3.99 -26.65 16.18
N GLY A 29 3.95 -25.53 16.91
CA GLY A 29 4.77 -25.29 18.09
C GLY A 29 6.17 -24.73 17.80
N ARG A 30 6.47 -24.35 16.55
CA ARG A 30 7.74 -23.69 16.24
C ARG A 30 7.71 -22.23 16.69
N ASP A 31 8.85 -21.76 17.17
CA ASP A 31 9.07 -20.36 17.55
C ASP A 31 9.35 -19.53 16.29
N ILE A 32 8.29 -18.87 15.78
CA ILE A 32 8.33 -18.09 14.55
C ILE A 32 8.06 -16.61 14.83
N LEU A 33 9.00 -15.76 14.43
CA LEU A 33 8.87 -14.30 14.39
C LEU A 33 8.42 -13.88 12.99
N SER A 34 7.18 -13.41 12.86
CA SER A 34 6.62 -13.04 11.54
C SER A 34 6.76 -11.55 11.30
N LEU A 35 7.57 -11.18 10.29
CA LEU A 35 7.72 -9.80 9.78
C LEU A 35 7.06 -9.65 8.39
N THR A 36 5.99 -10.41 8.13
CA THR A 36 5.36 -10.48 6.80
C THR A 36 4.15 -9.57 6.64
N LEU A 37 3.47 -9.23 7.76
CA LEU A 37 2.18 -8.55 7.73
C LEU A 37 2.30 -7.07 7.36
N GLY A 38 1.43 -6.63 6.48
CA GLY A 38 1.29 -5.24 6.06
C GLY A 38 0.16 -4.53 6.81
N GLU A 39 0.12 -4.66 8.15
CA GLU A 39 -0.89 -4.00 8.98
C GLU A 39 -0.29 -3.48 10.29
N PRO A 40 -0.79 -2.36 10.84
CA PRO A 40 -0.40 -1.89 12.16
C PRO A 40 -0.72 -2.93 13.24
N ASP A 41 0.14 -3.02 14.25
CA ASP A 41 -0.03 -3.91 15.40
C ASP A 41 -0.79 -3.25 16.58
N PHE A 42 -1.34 -2.08 16.35
CA PHE A 42 -2.18 -1.38 17.30
C PHE A 42 -3.66 -1.75 17.11
N PRO A 43 -4.44 -1.85 18.17
CA PRO A 43 -5.90 -1.91 18.04
C PRO A 43 -6.44 -0.59 17.47
N THR A 44 -7.59 -0.64 16.82
CA THR A 44 -8.32 0.56 16.41
C THR A 44 -8.55 1.46 17.62
N PRO A 45 -8.33 2.79 17.56
CA PRO A 45 -8.57 3.73 18.66
C PRO A 45 -9.99 3.63 19.25
N LYS A 46 -10.10 3.80 20.55
CA LYS A 46 -11.34 3.58 21.29
C LYS A 46 -12.50 4.46 20.84
N ASN A 47 -12.25 5.75 20.57
CA ASN A 47 -13.28 6.66 20.04
C ASN A 47 -13.88 6.16 18.71
N ILE A 48 -13.06 5.61 17.85
CA ILE A 48 -13.48 5.05 16.57
C ILE A 48 -14.33 3.79 16.78
N GLN A 49 -13.92 2.90 17.70
CA GLN A 49 -14.71 1.73 18.08
C GLN A 49 -16.06 2.13 18.65
N ASP A 50 -16.09 3.14 19.52
CA ASP A 50 -17.32 3.62 20.17
C ASP A 50 -18.32 4.21 19.17
N ALA A 51 -17.84 4.89 18.13
CA ALA A 51 -18.71 5.40 17.05
C ALA A 51 -19.41 4.26 16.30
N ALA A 52 -18.73 3.15 16.05
CA ALA A 52 -19.36 1.97 15.45
C ALA A 52 -20.38 1.31 16.40
N VAL A 53 -20.03 1.16 17.68
CA VAL A 53 -20.94 0.59 18.70
C VAL A 53 -22.21 1.42 18.80
N ALA A 54 -22.10 2.74 18.90
CA ALA A 54 -23.23 3.65 18.94
C ALA A 54 -24.14 3.50 17.70
N ALA A 55 -23.57 3.39 16.50
CA ALA A 55 -24.34 3.21 15.27
C ALA A 55 -25.05 1.84 15.21
N ILE A 56 -24.52 0.81 15.87
CA ILE A 56 -25.15 -0.51 15.99
C ILE A 56 -26.30 -0.42 17.01
N GLU A 57 -26.08 0.18 18.17
CA GLU A 57 -27.05 0.27 19.26
C GLU A 57 -28.27 1.12 18.91
N ASP A 58 -28.07 2.24 18.19
CA ASP A 58 -29.17 3.13 17.74
C ASP A 58 -29.85 2.67 16.45
N GLY A 59 -29.37 1.58 15.83
CA GLY A 59 -29.96 0.94 14.65
C GLY A 59 -29.56 1.53 13.31
N ARG A 60 -28.77 2.61 13.25
CA ARG A 60 -28.34 3.24 11.98
C ARG A 60 -27.50 2.28 11.11
N ALA A 61 -26.78 1.35 11.73
CA ALA A 61 -25.94 0.37 11.02
C ALA A 61 -26.74 -0.79 10.41
N SER A 62 -28.06 -0.87 10.60
CA SER A 62 -28.88 -2.02 10.20
C SER A 62 -29.36 -1.99 8.75
N PHE A 63 -29.15 -0.90 8.02
CA PHE A 63 -29.73 -0.68 6.70
C PHE A 63 -28.65 -0.46 5.62
N TYR A 64 -29.03 -0.71 4.36
CA TYR A 64 -28.23 -0.30 3.23
C TYR A 64 -27.99 1.20 3.24
N THR A 65 -26.76 1.60 2.90
CA THR A 65 -26.42 2.99 2.65
C THR A 65 -26.37 3.29 1.14
N VAL A 66 -26.11 4.52 0.76
CA VAL A 66 -25.79 4.85 -0.62
C VAL A 66 -24.53 4.07 -1.05
N THR A 67 -24.54 3.53 -2.27
CA THR A 67 -23.44 2.72 -2.80
C THR A 67 -22.07 3.42 -2.69
N SER A 68 -22.03 4.72 -3.01
CA SER A 68 -20.81 5.53 -2.94
C SER A 68 -20.40 5.95 -1.51
N GLY A 69 -21.08 5.46 -0.49
CA GLY A 69 -20.84 5.77 0.92
C GLY A 69 -21.86 6.76 1.51
N LEU A 70 -21.91 6.80 2.85
CA LEU A 70 -22.73 7.77 3.58
C LEU A 70 -22.38 9.21 3.17
N PRO A 71 -23.37 10.10 3.00
CA PRO A 71 -23.11 11.51 2.76
C PRO A 71 -22.15 12.12 3.77
N GLU A 72 -22.35 11.83 5.06
CA GLU A 72 -21.52 12.31 6.18
C GLU A 72 -20.07 11.83 6.07
N LEU A 73 -19.85 10.60 5.58
CA LEU A 73 -18.49 10.09 5.37
C LEU A 73 -17.82 10.79 4.18
N LYS A 74 -18.57 11.09 3.13
CA LYS A 74 -18.04 11.87 1.98
C LYS A 74 -17.68 13.29 2.39
N GLU A 75 -18.48 13.94 3.23
CA GLU A 75 -18.14 15.24 3.82
C GLU A 75 -16.88 15.17 4.71
N ALA A 76 -16.74 14.11 5.51
CA ALA A 76 -15.52 13.88 6.29
C ALA A 76 -14.27 13.72 5.40
N VAL A 77 -14.38 13.08 4.22
CA VAL A 77 -13.30 13.02 3.24
C VAL A 77 -13.03 14.39 2.62
N VAL A 78 -14.05 15.19 2.33
CA VAL A 78 -13.88 16.59 1.86
C VAL A 78 -13.08 17.41 2.86
N GLU A 79 -13.43 17.34 4.14
CA GLU A 79 -12.71 18.03 5.21
C GLU A 79 -11.27 17.51 5.35
N TYR A 80 -11.06 16.19 5.27
CA TYR A 80 -9.73 15.58 5.29
C TYR A 80 -8.84 16.13 4.15
N PHE A 81 -9.38 16.28 2.94
CA PHE A 81 -8.64 16.84 1.81
C PHE A 81 -8.30 18.31 2.00
N ALA A 82 -9.22 19.11 2.51
CA ALA A 82 -8.93 20.49 2.86
C ALA A 82 -7.79 20.61 3.88
N ASN A 83 -7.79 19.74 4.90
CA ASN A 83 -6.81 19.79 5.99
C ASN A 83 -5.44 19.20 5.64
N TYR A 84 -5.38 18.12 4.86
CA TYR A 84 -4.15 17.36 4.63
C TYR A 84 -3.64 17.40 3.19
N TYR A 85 -4.49 17.73 2.22
CA TYR A 85 -4.11 17.89 0.81
C TYR A 85 -4.01 19.36 0.38
N GLY A 86 -4.59 20.28 1.18
CA GLY A 86 -4.49 21.71 0.95
C GLY A 86 -5.36 22.25 -0.19
N TYR A 87 -6.38 21.47 -0.63
CA TYR A 87 -7.37 21.91 -1.60
C TYR A 87 -8.75 21.35 -1.30
N THR A 88 -9.79 22.03 -1.80
CA THR A 88 -11.18 21.64 -1.58
C THR A 88 -11.71 20.79 -2.72
N ILE A 89 -12.44 19.73 -2.38
CA ILE A 89 -13.17 18.86 -3.30
C ILE A 89 -14.67 18.92 -3.00
N GLN A 90 -15.49 18.34 -3.89
CA GLN A 90 -16.92 18.24 -3.69
C GLN A 90 -17.33 16.78 -3.37
N PRO A 91 -18.42 16.53 -2.66
CA PRO A 91 -18.88 15.18 -2.33
C PRO A 91 -19.10 14.25 -3.54
N ASN A 92 -19.42 14.79 -4.72
CA ASN A 92 -19.55 14.00 -5.95
C ASN A 92 -18.20 13.57 -6.56
N GLN A 93 -17.10 14.09 -6.04
CA GLN A 93 -15.74 13.67 -6.35
C GLN A 93 -15.24 12.54 -5.42
N VAL A 94 -16.09 12.01 -4.54
CA VAL A 94 -15.73 10.99 -3.56
C VAL A 94 -16.58 9.73 -3.75
N THR A 95 -15.94 8.56 -3.76
CA THR A 95 -16.62 7.26 -3.58
C THR A 95 -15.93 6.43 -2.52
N VAL A 96 -16.72 5.85 -1.63
CA VAL A 96 -16.25 4.97 -0.55
C VAL A 96 -16.38 3.52 -0.99
N ALA A 97 -15.41 2.69 -0.63
CA ALA A 97 -15.34 1.29 -1.05
C ALA A 97 -14.95 0.36 0.10
N THR A 98 -15.15 -0.94 -0.10
CA THR A 98 -14.76 -2.00 0.85
C THR A 98 -13.23 -2.16 0.90
N GLY A 99 -12.56 -1.15 1.43
CA GLY A 99 -11.12 -0.99 1.50
C GLY A 99 -10.49 -0.43 0.21
N ALA A 100 -9.32 0.19 0.35
CA ALA A 100 -8.58 0.79 -0.77
C ALA A 100 -8.30 -0.21 -1.92
N LYS A 101 -8.09 -1.49 -1.61
CA LYS A 101 -7.89 -2.54 -2.64
C LYS A 101 -9.10 -2.65 -3.59
N PHE A 102 -10.31 -2.48 -3.09
CA PHE A 102 -11.50 -2.51 -3.93
C PHE A 102 -11.69 -1.19 -4.70
N SER A 103 -11.27 -0.05 -4.14
CA SER A 103 -11.21 1.22 -4.89
C SER A 103 -10.26 1.11 -6.10
N LEU A 104 -9.09 0.49 -5.93
CA LEU A 104 -8.15 0.20 -7.03
C LEU A 104 -8.80 -0.67 -8.11
N TYR A 105 -9.45 -1.76 -7.71
CA TYR A 105 -10.15 -2.65 -8.64
C TYR A 105 -11.23 -1.91 -9.43
N THR A 106 -12.09 -1.15 -8.77
CA THR A 106 -13.16 -0.40 -9.44
C THR A 106 -12.60 0.69 -10.34
N PHE A 107 -11.47 1.31 -9.99
CA PHE A 107 -10.77 2.26 -10.85
C PHE A 107 -10.32 1.60 -12.15
N PHE A 108 -9.51 0.54 -12.07
CA PHE A 108 -9.03 -0.14 -13.28
C PHE A 108 -10.17 -0.65 -14.16
N MET A 109 -11.21 -1.23 -13.56
CA MET A 109 -12.40 -1.66 -14.29
C MET A 109 -13.20 -0.51 -14.92
N SER A 110 -13.04 0.71 -14.43
CA SER A 110 -13.75 1.90 -14.96
C SER A 110 -13.04 2.55 -16.12
N VAL A 111 -11.70 2.42 -16.20
CA VAL A 111 -10.90 3.21 -17.14
C VAL A 111 -10.17 2.37 -18.18
N LEU A 112 -10.00 1.05 -17.98
CA LEU A 112 -9.23 0.20 -18.89
C LEU A 112 -10.14 -0.58 -19.83
N ASP A 113 -9.75 -0.59 -21.10
CA ASP A 113 -10.23 -1.50 -22.14
C ASP A 113 -9.14 -2.54 -22.48
N PRO A 114 -9.51 -3.65 -23.17
CA PRO A 114 -8.55 -4.66 -23.58
C PRO A 114 -7.39 -4.09 -24.40
N GLY A 115 -6.17 -4.25 -23.87
CA GLY A 115 -4.94 -3.80 -24.52
C GLY A 115 -4.44 -2.42 -24.09
N ASP A 116 -5.18 -1.68 -23.26
CA ASP A 116 -4.68 -0.48 -22.61
C ASP A 116 -3.50 -0.81 -21.70
N GLU A 117 -2.49 0.03 -21.68
CA GLU A 117 -1.28 -0.17 -20.90
C GLU A 117 -1.27 0.70 -19.64
N VAL A 118 -0.79 0.10 -18.55
CA VAL A 118 -0.62 0.76 -17.26
C VAL A 118 0.84 0.68 -16.85
N ILE A 119 1.51 1.82 -16.72
CA ILE A 119 2.88 1.90 -16.23
C ILE A 119 2.88 1.72 -14.70
N ILE A 120 3.73 0.80 -14.25
CA ILE A 120 3.94 0.49 -12.83
C ILE A 120 5.43 0.61 -12.52
N PRO A 121 5.89 1.62 -11.76
CA PRO A 121 7.23 1.64 -11.20
C PRO A 121 7.46 0.42 -10.29
N THR A 122 8.57 -0.29 -10.48
CA THR A 122 8.96 -1.41 -9.61
C THR A 122 10.11 -0.98 -8.70
N PRO A 123 10.22 -1.47 -7.46
CA PRO A 123 9.34 -2.42 -6.77
C PRO A 123 7.93 -1.88 -6.50
N TYR A 124 6.92 -2.75 -6.59
CA TYR A 124 5.52 -2.36 -6.55
C TYR A 124 4.70 -3.28 -5.63
N TRP A 125 3.56 -2.80 -5.15
CA TRP A 125 2.65 -3.67 -4.40
C TRP A 125 1.99 -4.70 -5.32
N VAL A 126 2.15 -5.98 -4.98
CA VAL A 126 1.83 -7.16 -5.79
C VAL A 126 0.43 -7.16 -6.44
N SER A 127 -0.55 -6.47 -5.83
CA SER A 127 -1.94 -6.51 -6.32
C SER A 127 -2.20 -5.62 -7.55
N TYR A 128 -1.34 -4.65 -7.86
CA TYR A 128 -1.59 -3.77 -9.01
C TYR A 128 -1.58 -4.54 -10.33
N GLY A 129 -0.54 -5.35 -10.58
CA GLY A 129 -0.40 -6.10 -11.81
C GLY A 129 -1.58 -7.04 -12.08
N ASP A 130 -2.04 -7.77 -11.06
CA ASP A 130 -3.16 -8.69 -11.23
C ASP A 130 -4.51 -7.99 -11.41
N GLN A 131 -4.74 -6.86 -10.71
CA GLN A 131 -5.96 -6.09 -10.90
C GLN A 131 -6.05 -5.46 -12.31
N ILE A 132 -4.92 -5.02 -12.87
CA ILE A 132 -4.84 -4.54 -14.25
C ILE A 132 -5.17 -5.68 -15.22
N LYS A 133 -4.58 -6.87 -15.04
CA LYS A 133 -4.91 -8.07 -15.85
C LYS A 133 -6.39 -8.48 -15.71
N MET A 134 -6.99 -8.34 -14.52
CA MET A 134 -8.42 -8.58 -14.30
C MET A 134 -9.30 -7.61 -15.08
N ALA A 135 -8.86 -6.38 -15.25
CA ALA A 135 -9.51 -5.34 -16.05
C ALA A 135 -9.13 -5.43 -17.55
N GLU A 136 -8.47 -6.52 -17.98
CA GLU A 136 -8.02 -6.79 -19.34
C GLU A 136 -6.95 -5.82 -19.87
N GLY A 137 -6.38 -4.97 -19.00
CA GLY A 137 -5.24 -4.12 -19.30
C GLY A 137 -3.91 -4.88 -19.26
N THR A 138 -2.86 -4.22 -19.71
CA THR A 138 -1.49 -4.73 -19.77
C THR A 138 -0.59 -3.96 -18.81
N PRO A 139 -0.03 -4.58 -17.74
CA PRO A 139 0.93 -3.93 -16.88
C PRO A 139 2.27 -3.77 -17.61
N VAL A 140 2.83 -2.54 -17.57
CA VAL A 140 4.16 -2.20 -18.10
C VAL A 140 5.05 -1.82 -16.92
N PHE A 141 6.00 -2.68 -16.59
CA PHE A 141 6.87 -2.49 -15.45
C PHE A 141 8.09 -1.63 -15.80
N VAL A 142 8.33 -0.57 -15.02
CA VAL A 142 9.48 0.31 -15.15
C VAL A 142 10.37 0.17 -13.93
N GLN A 143 11.57 -0.35 -14.14
CA GLN A 143 12.52 -0.64 -13.07
C GLN A 143 13.05 0.65 -12.43
N ALA A 144 12.79 0.80 -11.13
CA ALA A 144 13.44 1.79 -10.29
C ALA A 144 14.54 1.12 -9.45
N THR A 145 15.75 1.72 -9.45
CA THR A 145 16.93 1.16 -8.81
C THR A 145 17.16 1.76 -7.41
N GLU A 146 17.96 1.07 -6.60
CA GLU A 146 18.39 1.54 -5.29
C GLU A 146 19.19 2.85 -5.37
N GLU A 147 19.99 3.03 -6.43
CA GLU A 147 20.79 4.24 -6.68
C GLU A 147 19.89 5.48 -6.80
N ASN A 148 18.67 5.31 -7.31
CA ASN A 148 17.65 6.38 -7.36
C ASN A 148 16.59 6.22 -6.25
N ASN A 149 16.94 5.57 -5.13
CA ASN A 149 16.03 5.36 -4.00
C ASN A 149 14.69 4.71 -4.41
N PHE A 150 14.74 3.75 -5.33
CA PHE A 150 13.56 3.06 -5.87
C PHE A 150 12.49 4.00 -6.45
N LYS A 151 12.91 5.09 -7.08
CA LYS A 151 12.04 6.06 -7.76
C LYS A 151 12.33 6.10 -9.25
N VAL A 152 11.30 6.24 -10.06
CA VAL A 152 11.44 6.41 -11.50
C VAL A 152 11.61 7.88 -11.89
N THR A 153 12.28 8.13 -12.99
CA THR A 153 12.42 9.45 -13.62
C THR A 153 11.43 9.61 -14.77
N VAL A 154 11.19 10.86 -15.18
CA VAL A 154 10.38 11.15 -16.38
C VAL A 154 10.97 10.50 -17.63
N ASP A 155 12.30 10.48 -17.79
CA ASP A 155 12.95 9.83 -18.93
C ASP A 155 12.65 8.33 -19.01
N GLN A 156 12.61 7.64 -17.85
CA GLN A 156 12.24 6.23 -17.77
C GLN A 156 10.76 6.01 -18.12
N LEU A 157 9.89 6.91 -17.68
CA LEU A 157 8.45 6.88 -18.00
C LEU A 157 8.23 7.10 -19.50
N GLU A 158 8.89 8.10 -20.09
CA GLU A 158 8.80 8.38 -21.52
C GLU A 158 9.34 7.22 -22.38
N ALA A 159 10.44 6.60 -21.97
CA ALA A 159 10.99 5.43 -22.66
C ALA A 159 10.04 4.20 -22.63
N ALA A 160 9.18 4.10 -21.63
CA ALA A 160 8.21 3.01 -21.51
C ALA A 160 6.84 3.33 -22.12
N ARG A 161 6.57 4.60 -22.41
CA ARG A 161 5.29 5.06 -22.97
C ARG A 161 5.07 4.58 -24.39
N THR A 162 3.85 4.18 -24.68
CA THR A 162 3.35 3.91 -26.03
C THR A 162 2.01 4.65 -26.26
N ASP A 163 1.48 4.56 -27.46
CA ASP A 163 0.14 5.11 -27.79
C ASP A 163 -1.00 4.40 -27.05
N LYS A 164 -0.72 3.28 -26.35
CA LYS A 164 -1.67 2.53 -25.52
C LYS A 164 -1.56 2.84 -24.04
N THR A 165 -0.56 3.61 -23.65
CA THR A 165 -0.36 3.97 -22.24
C THR A 165 -1.48 4.90 -21.77
N LYS A 166 -2.26 4.45 -20.80
CA LYS A 166 -3.45 5.16 -20.31
C LYS A 166 -3.35 5.57 -18.84
N VAL A 167 -2.62 4.80 -18.03
CA VAL A 167 -2.51 5.04 -16.59
C VAL A 167 -1.07 4.89 -16.12
N LEU A 168 -0.66 5.77 -15.20
CA LEU A 168 0.53 5.63 -14.37
C LEU A 168 0.11 5.35 -12.92
N VAL A 169 0.63 4.29 -12.29
CA VAL A 169 0.45 4.02 -10.87
C VAL A 169 1.58 4.64 -10.07
N LEU A 170 1.25 5.47 -9.08
CA LEU A 170 2.19 6.01 -8.10
C LEU A 170 1.76 5.63 -6.69
N ASN A 171 2.68 5.07 -5.91
CA ASN A 171 2.46 4.76 -4.49
C ASN A 171 3.56 5.45 -3.66
N SER A 172 3.18 6.50 -2.92
CA SER A 172 4.10 7.30 -2.10
C SER A 172 3.42 7.73 -0.80
N PRO A 173 3.93 7.33 0.38
CA PRO A 173 5.05 6.40 0.62
C PRO A 173 4.79 5.00 0.07
N SER A 174 5.82 4.34 -0.45
CA SER A 174 5.69 3.09 -1.20
C SER A 174 5.64 1.85 -0.30
N ASN A 175 4.88 0.86 -0.71
CA ASN A 175 5.02 -0.53 -0.33
C ASN A 175 5.60 -1.30 -1.55
N PRO A 176 6.84 -1.85 -1.48
CA PRO A 176 7.54 -2.29 -0.26
C PRO A 176 8.65 -1.38 0.27
N THR A 177 9.03 -0.31 -0.41
CA THR A 177 10.30 0.39 -0.19
C THR A 177 10.27 1.44 0.92
N GLY A 178 9.08 1.97 1.25
CA GLY A 178 8.92 3.10 2.18
C GLY A 178 9.45 4.44 1.66
N MET A 179 9.80 4.52 0.38
CA MET A 179 10.34 5.75 -0.21
C MET A 179 9.24 6.74 -0.55
N ILE A 180 9.61 8.02 -0.57
CA ILE A 180 8.73 9.15 -0.85
C ILE A 180 9.30 9.95 -2.02
N TYR A 181 8.45 10.30 -2.98
CA TYR A 181 8.81 11.25 -4.03
C TYR A 181 8.79 12.68 -3.49
N THR A 182 9.74 13.50 -3.91
CA THR A 182 9.74 14.95 -3.60
C THR A 182 8.68 15.69 -4.40
N ALA A 183 8.35 16.92 -3.98
CA ALA A 183 7.41 17.76 -4.73
C ALA A 183 7.90 18.06 -6.15
N GLU A 184 9.20 18.26 -6.34
CA GLU A 184 9.83 18.53 -7.64
C GLU A 184 9.73 17.30 -8.56
N GLU A 185 10.03 16.11 -8.05
CA GLU A 185 9.88 14.85 -8.79
C GLU A 185 8.43 14.62 -9.21
N LEU A 186 7.49 14.81 -8.28
CA LEU A 186 6.06 14.65 -8.55
C LEU A 186 5.53 15.70 -9.54
N LEU A 187 6.02 16.95 -9.46
CA LEU A 187 5.65 17.99 -10.42
C LEU A 187 6.10 17.65 -11.84
N ALA A 188 7.33 17.16 -11.98
CA ALA A 188 7.84 16.72 -13.28
C ALA A 188 7.04 15.55 -13.85
N ILE A 189 6.76 14.54 -13.03
CA ILE A 189 5.93 13.36 -13.39
C ILE A 189 4.50 13.80 -13.74
N GLY A 190 3.90 14.66 -12.93
CA GLY A 190 2.54 15.15 -13.14
C GLY A 190 2.40 15.95 -14.43
N ASN A 191 3.35 16.85 -14.74
CA ASN A 191 3.35 17.61 -15.99
C ASN A 191 3.52 16.70 -17.21
N TRP A 192 4.39 15.69 -17.13
CA TRP A 192 4.54 14.68 -18.17
C TRP A 192 3.23 13.90 -18.40
N ALA A 193 2.54 13.51 -17.33
CA ALA A 193 1.28 12.80 -17.45
C ALA A 193 0.18 13.67 -18.09
N VAL A 194 0.11 14.96 -17.73
CA VAL A 194 -0.83 15.92 -18.33
C VAL A 194 -0.52 16.13 -19.82
N GLU A 195 0.76 16.30 -20.18
CA GLU A 195 1.19 16.47 -21.58
C GLU A 195 0.76 15.30 -22.49
N HIS A 196 0.74 14.09 -21.94
CA HIS A 196 0.43 12.86 -22.70
C HIS A 196 -0.98 12.31 -22.44
N ASP A 197 -1.87 13.06 -21.76
CA ASP A 197 -3.22 12.64 -21.39
C ASP A 197 -3.27 11.28 -20.66
N ILE A 198 -2.32 11.06 -19.74
CA ILE A 198 -2.18 9.85 -18.95
C ILE A 198 -2.80 10.07 -17.58
N LEU A 199 -3.74 9.21 -17.16
CA LEU A 199 -4.31 9.23 -15.82
C LEU A 199 -3.26 8.83 -14.78
N ILE A 200 -3.25 9.51 -13.64
CA ILE A 200 -2.42 9.16 -12.49
C ILE A 200 -3.29 8.48 -11.43
N LEU A 201 -2.98 7.23 -11.12
CA LEU A 201 -3.50 6.56 -9.94
C LEU A 201 -2.53 6.80 -8.79
N ALA A 202 -2.89 7.69 -7.86
CA ALA A 202 -2.09 7.98 -6.67
C ALA A 202 -2.60 7.15 -5.47
N ASP A 203 -1.84 6.11 -5.07
CA ASP A 203 -2.12 5.34 -3.86
C ASP A 203 -1.40 5.96 -2.67
N ASP A 204 -2.15 6.77 -1.90
CA ASP A 204 -1.67 7.58 -0.79
C ASP A 204 -1.95 6.95 0.58
N ILE A 205 -2.22 5.64 0.62
CA ILE A 205 -2.66 4.92 1.83
C ILE A 205 -1.72 5.07 3.03
N TYR A 206 -0.44 5.36 2.79
CA TYR A 206 0.58 5.60 3.82
C TYR A 206 0.90 7.08 4.06
N GLY A 207 0.18 8.02 3.46
CA GLY A 207 0.49 9.46 3.48
C GLY A 207 0.64 10.10 4.88
N ARG A 208 0.02 9.51 5.92
CA ARG A 208 0.15 9.94 7.33
C ARG A 208 1.30 9.25 8.08
N LEU A 209 1.93 8.23 7.50
CA LEU A 209 3.01 7.45 8.12
C LEU A 209 4.35 7.86 7.51
N VAL A 210 4.83 9.04 7.92
CA VAL A 210 6.05 9.67 7.42
C VAL A 210 6.93 10.06 8.61
N TYR A 211 8.25 9.89 8.48
CA TYR A 211 9.19 9.92 9.60
C TYR A 211 10.37 10.83 9.36
N ASN A 212 11.09 11.18 10.46
CA ASN A 212 12.38 11.86 10.44
C ASN A 212 12.35 13.22 9.69
N GLY A 213 11.25 13.97 9.82
CA GLY A 213 11.12 15.28 9.19
C GLY A 213 10.85 15.25 7.68
N ASN A 214 10.74 14.06 7.07
CA ASN A 214 10.28 13.94 5.68
C ASN A 214 8.83 14.42 5.56
N LYS A 215 8.45 14.84 4.36
CA LYS A 215 7.10 15.34 4.08
C LYS A 215 6.45 14.53 2.97
N PHE A 216 5.22 14.14 3.20
CA PHE A 216 4.35 13.65 2.16
C PHE A 216 3.79 14.83 1.35
N THR A 217 3.92 14.77 0.03
CA THR A 217 3.31 15.73 -0.90
C THR A 217 2.35 14.96 -1.80
N PRO A 218 1.03 15.23 -1.73
CA PRO A 218 0.09 14.64 -2.67
C PRO A 218 0.32 15.20 -4.08
N ILE A 219 0.48 14.34 -5.09
CA ILE A 219 0.66 14.80 -6.47
C ILE A 219 -0.52 15.66 -6.94
N SER A 220 -1.74 15.33 -6.52
CA SER A 220 -2.96 16.06 -6.83
C SER A 220 -3.03 17.49 -6.27
N SER A 221 -2.12 17.86 -5.35
CA SER A 221 -2.05 19.20 -4.78
C SER A 221 -1.17 20.18 -5.58
N LEU A 222 -0.38 19.68 -6.54
CA LEU A 222 0.67 20.46 -7.19
C LEU A 222 0.17 21.45 -8.24
N SER A 223 -0.88 21.08 -8.98
CA SER A 223 -1.60 22.00 -9.90
C SER A 223 -3.01 21.51 -10.16
N GLU A 224 -3.86 22.37 -10.72
CA GLU A 224 -5.22 22.01 -11.10
C GLU A 224 -5.23 20.99 -12.25
N ASP A 225 -4.36 21.13 -13.25
CA ASP A 225 -4.30 20.21 -14.39
C ASP A 225 -3.84 18.81 -13.93
N ILE A 226 -2.82 18.72 -13.07
CA ILE A 226 -2.39 17.45 -12.48
C ILE A 226 -3.52 16.83 -11.65
N ARG A 227 -4.27 17.64 -10.89
CA ARG A 227 -5.40 17.17 -10.08
C ARG A 227 -6.49 16.56 -10.93
N LYS A 228 -6.86 17.19 -12.04
CA LYS A 228 -7.87 16.67 -12.97
C LYS A 228 -7.46 15.34 -13.60
N GLN A 229 -6.15 15.12 -13.77
CA GLN A 229 -5.59 13.88 -14.30
C GLN A 229 -5.38 12.80 -13.22
N THR A 230 -5.62 13.12 -11.93
CA THR A 230 -5.29 12.22 -10.81
C THR A 230 -6.56 11.66 -10.17
N VAL A 231 -6.54 10.33 -9.94
CA VAL A 231 -7.44 9.66 -9.00
C VAL A 231 -6.62 9.24 -7.78
N VAL A 232 -6.95 9.83 -6.64
CA VAL A 232 -6.33 9.48 -5.34
C VAL A 232 -7.08 8.30 -4.74
N ILE A 233 -6.34 7.26 -4.36
CA ILE A 233 -6.83 6.16 -3.55
C ILE A 233 -6.26 6.30 -2.15
N ASN A 234 -7.13 6.28 -1.14
CA ASN A 234 -6.73 6.35 0.25
C ASN A 234 -7.73 5.57 1.12
N GLY A 235 -7.61 5.64 2.44
CA GLY A 235 -8.50 4.96 3.37
C GLY A 235 -8.03 5.02 4.81
N VAL A 236 -8.77 4.36 5.68
CA VAL A 236 -8.51 4.38 7.13
C VAL A 236 -7.66 3.21 7.62
N SER A 237 -7.30 2.28 6.73
CA SER A 237 -6.65 1.02 7.10
C SER A 237 -5.34 1.18 7.84
N LYS A 238 -4.46 2.10 7.40
CA LYS A 238 -3.08 2.20 7.89
C LYS A 238 -2.95 3.26 8.97
N SER A 239 -3.37 4.48 8.68
CA SER A 239 -3.23 5.61 9.59
C SER A 239 -4.07 5.49 10.86
N TYR A 240 -5.17 4.75 10.81
CA TYR A 240 -6.13 4.60 11.92
C TYR A 240 -6.19 3.17 12.49
N SER A 241 -5.28 2.29 12.07
CA SER A 241 -5.28 0.88 12.52
C SER A 241 -6.62 0.17 12.30
N MET A 242 -7.18 0.32 11.08
CA MET A 242 -8.52 -0.16 10.72
C MET A 242 -8.49 -1.15 9.56
N THR A 243 -7.47 -1.98 9.45
CA THR A 243 -7.34 -2.94 8.32
C THR A 243 -8.52 -3.90 8.23
N GLY A 244 -9.03 -4.38 9.35
CA GLY A 244 -10.17 -5.29 9.44
C GLY A 244 -11.53 -4.64 9.17
N TRP A 245 -11.66 -3.31 9.24
CA TRP A 245 -12.91 -2.59 9.03
C TRP A 245 -13.29 -2.43 7.57
N ARG A 246 -12.33 -2.59 6.66
CA ARG A 246 -12.54 -2.55 5.20
C ARG A 246 -13.17 -1.26 4.69
N ILE A 247 -12.62 -0.10 5.02
CA ILE A 247 -13.01 1.20 4.47
C ILE A 247 -11.82 1.84 3.74
N GLY A 248 -12.03 2.11 2.47
CA GLY A 248 -11.19 2.94 1.61
C GLY A 248 -12.05 3.89 0.80
N TYR A 249 -11.44 4.84 0.13
CA TYR A 249 -12.13 5.79 -0.73
C TYR A 249 -11.26 6.20 -1.90
N ALA A 250 -11.91 6.67 -2.95
CA ALA A 250 -11.29 7.30 -4.10
C ALA A 250 -11.78 8.73 -4.25
N VAL A 251 -10.87 9.61 -4.70
CA VAL A 251 -11.15 11.02 -4.99
C VAL A 251 -10.61 11.36 -6.37
N GLY A 252 -11.44 11.94 -7.22
CA GLY A 252 -11.06 12.30 -8.59
C GLY A 252 -12.18 13.04 -9.32
N GLU A 253 -12.06 13.13 -10.64
CA GLU A 253 -13.09 13.76 -11.47
C GLU A 253 -14.44 13.03 -11.35
N PRO A 254 -15.56 13.78 -11.26
CA PRO A 254 -16.88 13.20 -10.98
C PRO A 254 -17.30 12.08 -11.94
N GLU A 255 -16.87 12.12 -13.19
CA GLU A 255 -17.20 11.11 -14.20
C GLU A 255 -16.57 9.76 -13.86
N ILE A 256 -15.29 9.74 -13.51
CA ILE A 256 -14.57 8.53 -13.11
C ILE A 256 -15.13 7.99 -11.79
N ILE A 257 -15.38 8.86 -10.83
CA ILE A 257 -15.95 8.49 -9.52
C ILE A 257 -17.35 7.89 -9.67
N ALA A 258 -18.18 8.42 -10.55
CA ALA A 258 -19.49 7.85 -10.86
C ALA A 258 -19.38 6.46 -11.51
N ALA A 259 -18.43 6.27 -12.44
CA ALA A 259 -18.15 4.97 -13.06
C ALA A 259 -17.69 3.92 -12.04
N MET A 260 -16.77 4.28 -11.13
CA MET A 260 -16.33 3.41 -10.03
C MET A 260 -17.50 3.01 -9.13
N SER A 261 -18.36 3.97 -8.76
CA SER A 261 -19.57 3.70 -7.95
C SER A 261 -20.56 2.79 -8.68
N LYS A 262 -20.70 2.92 -9.99
CA LYS A 262 -21.55 2.03 -10.80
C LYS A 262 -21.07 0.59 -10.75
N ILE A 263 -19.76 0.36 -10.83
CA ILE A 263 -19.17 -0.99 -10.70
C ILE A 263 -19.37 -1.52 -9.28
N ALA A 264 -19.14 -0.71 -8.25
CA ALA A 264 -19.38 -1.08 -6.87
C ALA A 264 -20.83 -1.52 -6.64
N GLY A 265 -21.80 -0.83 -7.25
CA GLY A 265 -23.21 -1.17 -7.17
C GLY A 265 -23.57 -2.54 -7.77
N GLN A 266 -22.79 -3.04 -8.72
CA GLN A 266 -22.99 -4.36 -9.35
C GLN A 266 -22.14 -5.48 -8.69
N THR A 267 -21.33 -5.14 -7.68
CA THR A 267 -20.43 -6.08 -7.01
C THR A 267 -20.72 -6.19 -5.52
N THR A 268 -20.30 -5.22 -4.73
CA THR A 268 -20.40 -5.24 -3.26
C THR A 268 -21.58 -4.43 -2.71
N SER A 269 -22.29 -3.64 -3.52
CA SER A 269 -23.18 -2.57 -3.07
C SER A 269 -22.43 -1.55 -2.22
N ASN A 270 -22.98 -1.11 -1.09
CA ASN A 270 -22.32 -0.19 -0.17
C ASN A 270 -21.32 -0.91 0.75
N PRO A 271 -20.30 -0.21 1.24
CA PRO A 271 -19.48 -0.70 2.36
C PRO A 271 -20.30 -0.90 3.64
N THR A 272 -19.79 -1.72 4.55
CA THR A 272 -20.44 -2.01 5.84
C THR A 272 -20.80 -0.73 6.60
N ALA A 273 -22.08 -0.53 6.93
CA ALA A 273 -22.59 0.70 7.52
C ALA A 273 -21.89 1.05 8.84
N ALA A 274 -21.76 0.09 9.77
CA ALA A 274 -21.06 0.32 11.05
C ALA A 274 -19.62 0.80 10.85
N ALA A 275 -18.91 0.24 9.85
CA ALA A 275 -17.54 0.64 9.53
C ALA A 275 -17.47 2.06 8.92
N GLN A 276 -18.50 2.49 8.21
CA GLN A 276 -18.57 3.86 7.69
C GLN A 276 -18.73 4.88 8.82
N TYR A 277 -19.57 4.61 9.83
CA TYR A 277 -19.69 5.48 11.01
C TYR A 277 -18.38 5.54 11.80
N ALA A 278 -17.69 4.42 11.96
CA ALA A 278 -16.33 4.40 12.53
C ALA A 278 -15.35 5.26 11.72
N ALA A 279 -15.42 5.20 10.39
CA ALA A 279 -14.54 5.97 9.52
C ALA A 279 -14.82 7.48 9.57
N ILE A 280 -16.05 7.91 9.78
CA ILE A 280 -16.37 9.33 10.04
C ILE A 280 -15.61 9.81 11.27
N GLU A 281 -15.71 9.10 12.39
CA GLU A 281 -14.97 9.44 13.62
C GLU A 281 -13.45 9.40 13.40
N ALA A 282 -12.94 8.42 12.65
CA ALA A 282 -11.52 8.35 12.33
C ALA A 282 -11.02 9.61 11.61
N LEU A 283 -11.79 10.13 10.63
CA LEU A 283 -11.38 11.28 9.83
C LEU A 283 -11.62 12.62 10.52
N THR A 284 -12.67 12.75 11.34
CA THR A 284 -13.10 14.03 11.95
C THR A 284 -12.78 14.14 13.43
N GLY A 285 -12.58 13.02 14.13
CA GLY A 285 -12.25 12.98 15.54
C GLY A 285 -10.81 13.33 15.86
N SER A 286 -10.40 13.10 17.12
CA SER A 286 -9.03 13.36 17.55
C SER A 286 -7.99 12.60 16.74
N GLN A 287 -6.95 13.29 16.29
CA GLN A 287 -5.83 12.71 15.54
C GLN A 287 -4.62 12.36 16.45
N GLU A 288 -4.75 12.49 17.75
CA GLU A 288 -3.67 12.26 18.72
C GLU A 288 -3.17 10.80 18.67
N THR A 289 -4.08 9.84 18.54
CA THR A 289 -3.71 8.43 18.44
C THR A 289 -2.97 8.10 17.14
N VAL A 290 -3.30 8.78 16.04
CA VAL A 290 -2.56 8.66 14.77
C VAL A 290 -1.12 9.12 14.94
N GLU A 291 -0.91 10.26 15.60
CA GLU A 291 0.43 10.79 15.87
C GLU A 291 1.21 9.87 16.83
N THR A 292 0.58 9.34 17.87
CA THR A 292 1.19 8.38 18.79
C THR A 292 1.68 7.13 18.04
N MET A 293 0.86 6.57 17.16
CA MET A 293 1.26 5.41 16.34
C MET A 293 2.39 5.77 15.36
N ARG A 294 2.32 6.95 14.71
CA ARG A 294 3.38 7.43 13.83
C ARG A 294 4.72 7.51 14.56
N GLN A 295 4.73 8.10 15.76
CA GLN A 295 5.94 8.20 16.59
C GLN A 295 6.49 6.83 16.99
N ALA A 296 5.63 5.88 17.33
CA ALA A 296 6.05 4.52 17.63
C ALA A 296 6.69 3.83 16.41
N PHE A 297 6.15 4.01 15.21
CA PHE A 297 6.77 3.49 13.97
C PHE A 297 8.10 4.18 13.66
N GLU A 298 8.22 5.48 13.88
CA GLU A 298 9.47 6.23 13.73
C GLU A 298 10.56 5.72 14.68
N GLU A 299 10.23 5.49 15.95
CA GLU A 299 11.14 4.90 16.95
C GLU A 299 11.61 3.51 16.51
N ARG A 300 10.67 2.65 16.08
CA ARG A 300 10.99 1.30 15.59
C ARG A 300 11.92 1.36 14.38
N LEU A 301 11.63 2.20 13.40
CA LEU A 301 12.49 2.41 12.25
C LEU A 301 13.90 2.85 12.65
N ASN A 302 14.00 3.88 13.50
CA ASN A 302 15.28 4.44 13.92
C ASN A 302 16.09 3.47 14.77
N THR A 303 15.45 2.50 15.44
CA THR A 303 16.12 1.45 16.19
C THR A 303 16.54 0.28 15.31
N ILE A 304 15.65 -0.19 14.42
CA ILE A 304 15.89 -1.44 13.71
C ILE A 304 16.73 -1.27 12.43
N TYR A 305 16.63 -0.11 11.77
CA TYR A 305 17.40 0.17 10.56
C TYR A 305 18.92 0.02 10.76
N PRO A 306 19.56 0.65 11.76
CA PRO A 306 21.01 0.51 11.95
C PRO A 306 21.42 -0.91 12.36
N LEU A 307 20.58 -1.68 13.03
CA LEU A 307 20.85 -3.07 13.37
C LEU A 307 20.78 -3.97 12.13
N LEU A 308 19.76 -3.80 11.29
CA LEU A 308 19.62 -4.58 10.06
C LEU A 308 20.75 -4.29 9.06
N ALA A 309 21.21 -3.05 8.98
CA ALA A 309 22.33 -2.64 8.13
C ALA A 309 23.69 -3.26 8.55
N GLN A 310 23.78 -3.85 9.74
CA GLN A 310 24.98 -4.57 10.21
C GLN A 310 24.93 -6.07 9.89
N VAL A 311 23.79 -6.60 9.46
CA VAL A 311 23.67 -8.02 9.06
C VAL A 311 24.50 -8.25 7.81
N PRO A 312 25.43 -9.22 7.81
CA PRO A 312 26.32 -9.43 6.67
C PRO A 312 25.59 -9.66 5.35
N GLY A 313 25.91 -8.84 4.33
CA GLY A 313 25.32 -8.94 2.99
C GLY A 313 23.92 -8.32 2.83
N PHE A 314 23.37 -7.67 3.88
CA PHE A 314 22.14 -6.89 3.80
C PHE A 314 22.49 -5.42 3.50
N GLU A 315 22.03 -4.90 2.36
CA GLU A 315 22.18 -3.51 1.98
C GLU A 315 20.81 -2.81 2.05
N VAL A 316 20.70 -1.77 2.87
CA VAL A 316 19.39 -1.19 3.22
C VAL A 316 19.36 0.30 2.92
N VAL A 317 18.47 0.73 2.02
CA VAL A 317 18.11 2.14 1.88
C VAL A 317 17.16 2.51 3.03
N LYS A 318 17.46 3.60 3.76
CA LYS A 318 16.62 4.01 4.89
C LYS A 318 15.26 4.51 4.39
N PRO A 319 14.13 3.86 4.76
CA PRO A 319 12.81 4.31 4.34
C PRO A 319 12.42 5.64 4.99
N GLN A 320 11.53 6.36 4.33
CA GLN A 320 11.05 7.67 4.75
C GLN A 320 9.60 7.61 5.29
N GLY A 321 8.88 6.54 4.98
CA GLY A 321 7.50 6.34 5.39
C GLY A 321 7.06 4.87 5.34
N ALA A 322 5.76 4.62 5.48
CA ALA A 322 5.14 3.32 5.64
C ALA A 322 5.67 2.57 6.89
N PHE A 323 5.78 1.26 6.88
CA PHE A 323 6.36 0.48 7.98
C PHE A 323 7.11 -0.76 7.47
N TYR A 324 7.90 -0.58 6.39
CA TYR A 324 8.68 -1.63 5.75
C TYR A 324 10.15 -1.25 5.63
N LEU A 325 11.03 -2.26 5.79
CA LEU A 325 12.40 -2.24 5.31
C LEU A 325 12.50 -3.17 4.10
N PHE A 326 13.29 -2.76 3.11
CA PHE A 326 13.41 -3.49 1.84
C PHE A 326 14.88 -3.66 1.44
N PRO A 327 15.67 -4.41 2.26
CA PRO A 327 17.08 -4.62 1.96
C PRO A 327 17.30 -5.42 0.68
N ASN A 328 18.36 -5.07 -0.05
CA ASN A 328 18.98 -5.93 -1.02
C ASN A 328 19.75 -7.02 -0.27
N VAL A 329 19.55 -8.27 -0.67
CA VAL A 329 20.16 -9.46 -0.05
C VAL A 329 20.98 -10.29 -1.04
N LYS A 330 21.28 -9.75 -2.24
CA LYS A 330 22.09 -10.43 -3.26
C LYS A 330 23.39 -10.95 -2.68
N LYS A 331 24.12 -10.08 -2.00
CA LYS A 331 25.40 -10.44 -1.37
C LYS A 331 25.22 -11.45 -0.24
N ALA A 332 24.14 -11.37 0.53
CA ALA A 332 23.81 -12.36 1.56
C ALA A 332 23.53 -13.74 0.93
N MET A 333 22.76 -13.77 -0.15
CA MET A 333 22.50 -15.00 -0.92
C MET A 333 23.79 -15.62 -1.45
N GLU A 334 24.68 -14.83 -2.05
CA GLU A 334 25.98 -15.27 -2.57
C GLU A 334 26.85 -15.88 -1.44
N LEU A 335 26.91 -15.21 -0.28
CA LEU A 335 27.67 -15.69 0.89
C LEU A 335 27.17 -17.05 1.42
N LYS A 336 25.85 -17.30 1.29
CA LYS A 336 25.19 -18.54 1.75
C LYS A 336 24.97 -19.56 0.64
N GLY A 337 25.38 -19.25 -0.61
CA GLY A 337 25.27 -20.16 -1.76
C GLY A 337 23.87 -20.27 -2.37
N TYR A 338 23.00 -19.29 -2.16
CA TYR A 338 21.66 -19.21 -2.77
C TYR A 338 21.69 -18.41 -4.06
N THR A 339 20.88 -18.82 -5.03
CA THR A 339 20.67 -18.13 -6.31
C THR A 339 19.23 -17.62 -6.48
N ASP A 340 18.32 -18.07 -5.61
CA ASP A 340 16.91 -17.65 -5.60
C ASP A 340 16.53 -17.08 -4.24
N VAL A 341 15.88 -15.91 -4.24
CA VAL A 341 15.51 -15.18 -3.02
C VAL A 341 14.37 -15.88 -2.26
N THR A 342 13.56 -16.68 -2.92
CA THR A 342 12.47 -17.43 -2.28
C THR A 342 13.04 -18.61 -1.50
N ASP A 343 14.04 -19.31 -2.06
CA ASP A 343 14.76 -20.36 -1.37
C ASP A 343 15.52 -19.79 -0.17
N PHE A 344 16.18 -18.64 -0.34
CA PHE A 344 16.88 -17.94 0.74
C PHE A 344 15.92 -17.57 1.90
N THR A 345 14.78 -16.96 1.61
CA THR A 345 13.80 -16.61 2.65
C THR A 345 13.13 -17.82 3.29
N THR A 346 12.99 -18.91 2.55
CA THR A 346 12.49 -20.19 3.07
C THR A 346 13.46 -20.79 4.05
N SER A 347 14.76 -20.80 3.75
CA SER A 347 15.79 -21.29 4.66
C SER A 347 15.89 -20.45 5.94
N ILE A 348 15.82 -19.12 5.84
CA ILE A 348 15.75 -18.24 7.02
C ILE A 348 14.55 -18.62 7.91
N LEU A 349 13.38 -18.85 7.31
CA LEU A 349 12.19 -19.26 8.06
C LEU A 349 12.37 -20.62 8.73
N GLU A 350 12.97 -21.57 8.03
CA GLU A 350 13.12 -22.95 8.50
C GLU A 350 14.25 -23.11 9.52
N GLU A 351 15.36 -22.40 9.38
CA GLU A 351 16.53 -22.54 10.25
C GLU A 351 16.44 -21.68 11.50
N VAL A 352 16.07 -20.40 11.34
CA VAL A 352 16.09 -19.42 12.45
C VAL A 352 14.72 -18.88 12.83
N GLY A 353 13.65 -19.32 12.17
CA GLY A 353 12.27 -18.97 12.55
C GLY A 353 11.90 -17.52 12.28
N VAL A 354 12.51 -16.85 11.29
CA VAL A 354 12.15 -15.49 10.89
C VAL A 354 11.44 -15.52 9.54
N ALA A 355 10.18 -15.09 9.51
CA ALA A 355 9.41 -15.02 8.27
C ALA A 355 9.55 -13.64 7.62
N LEU A 356 10.10 -13.61 6.42
CA LEU A 356 10.27 -12.45 5.53
C LEU A 356 9.47 -12.65 4.25
N VAL A 357 9.14 -11.57 3.54
CA VAL A 357 8.50 -11.69 2.22
C VAL A 357 9.57 -11.55 1.14
N THR A 358 9.62 -12.53 0.21
CA THR A 358 10.50 -12.48 -0.95
C THR A 358 10.20 -11.25 -1.83
N GLY A 359 11.25 -10.59 -2.31
CA GLY A 359 11.15 -9.43 -3.19
C GLY A 359 10.71 -9.78 -4.62
N ALA A 360 10.78 -11.05 -5.02
CA ALA A 360 10.39 -11.50 -6.35
C ALA A 360 8.95 -11.08 -6.71
N GLY A 361 8.01 -11.22 -5.77
CA GLY A 361 6.61 -10.80 -5.97
C GLY A 361 6.41 -9.28 -6.11
N PHE A 362 7.38 -8.47 -5.70
CA PHE A 362 7.40 -7.01 -5.87
C PHE A 362 8.18 -6.56 -7.12
N GLY A 363 8.64 -7.50 -7.96
CA GLY A 363 9.48 -7.21 -9.11
C GLY A 363 10.95 -6.89 -8.78
N ALA A 364 11.43 -7.30 -7.60
CA ALA A 364 12.80 -7.09 -7.13
C ALA A 364 13.40 -8.39 -6.54
N PRO A 365 13.86 -9.33 -7.39
CA PRO A 365 14.28 -10.67 -6.96
C PRO A 365 15.58 -10.70 -6.14
N GLU A 366 16.25 -9.58 -5.98
CA GLU A 366 17.44 -9.43 -5.13
C GLU A 366 17.12 -8.86 -3.73
N ASN A 367 15.84 -8.56 -3.45
CA ASN A 367 15.41 -7.91 -2.22
C ASN A 367 14.48 -8.80 -1.38
N VAL A 368 14.33 -8.45 -0.10
CA VAL A 368 13.31 -9.00 0.79
C VAL A 368 12.57 -7.87 1.50
N ARG A 369 11.31 -8.08 1.85
CA ARG A 369 10.54 -7.11 2.66
C ARG A 369 10.39 -7.59 4.09
N LEU A 370 10.71 -6.69 5.03
CA LEU A 370 10.43 -6.82 6.45
C LEU A 370 9.42 -5.75 6.88
N SER A 371 8.34 -6.15 7.54
CA SER A 371 7.46 -5.22 8.25
C SER A 371 7.99 -4.95 9.65
N TYR A 372 8.07 -3.67 10.06
CA TYR A 372 8.35 -3.30 11.44
C TYR A 372 7.08 -2.89 12.23
N ALA A 373 5.92 -3.30 11.73
CA ALA A 373 4.65 -3.18 12.44
C ALA A 373 4.49 -4.31 13.47
N THR A 374 5.41 -4.37 14.43
CA THR A 374 5.37 -5.25 15.60
C THR A 374 6.21 -4.62 16.73
N ASN A 375 6.17 -5.20 17.94
CA ASN A 375 6.93 -4.65 19.07
C ASN A 375 8.45 -4.69 18.86
N LEU A 376 9.13 -3.76 19.52
CA LEU A 376 10.57 -3.53 19.33
C LEU A 376 11.44 -4.71 19.75
N GLU A 377 11.01 -5.47 20.77
CA GLU A 377 11.74 -6.67 21.25
C GLU A 377 11.75 -7.76 20.18
N THR A 378 10.57 -8.05 19.59
CA THR A 378 10.44 -8.99 18.46
C THR A 378 11.31 -8.57 17.27
N LEU A 379 11.37 -7.26 16.96
CA LEU A 379 12.19 -6.75 15.87
C LEU A 379 13.69 -6.97 16.13
N LYS A 380 14.17 -6.63 17.32
CA LYS A 380 15.57 -6.83 17.72
C LYS A 380 15.96 -8.30 17.71
N GLU A 381 15.10 -9.17 18.24
CA GLU A 381 15.31 -10.60 18.22
C GLU A 381 15.36 -11.16 16.79
N ALA A 382 14.44 -10.73 15.93
CA ALA A 382 14.44 -11.16 14.53
C ALA A 382 15.75 -10.77 13.81
N VAL A 383 16.25 -9.55 14.01
CA VAL A 383 17.54 -9.14 13.41
C VAL A 383 18.70 -9.94 14.01
N GLY A 384 18.70 -10.22 15.32
CA GLY A 384 19.70 -11.09 15.94
C GLY A 384 19.72 -12.50 15.34
N ARG A 385 18.54 -13.07 15.05
CA ARG A 385 18.41 -14.36 14.37
C ARG A 385 18.90 -14.31 12.91
N LEU A 386 18.63 -13.22 12.18
CA LEU A 386 19.18 -13.02 10.83
C LEU A 386 20.71 -12.94 10.84
N GLN A 387 21.28 -12.22 11.81
CA GLN A 387 22.73 -12.15 11.97
C GLN A 387 23.32 -13.53 12.26
N HIS A 388 22.72 -14.28 13.19
CA HIS A 388 23.15 -15.66 13.49
C HIS A 388 23.06 -16.56 12.25
N PHE A 389 21.99 -16.47 11.46
CA PHE A 389 21.86 -17.21 10.20
C PHE A 389 23.00 -16.91 9.23
N MET A 390 23.38 -15.63 9.10
CA MET A 390 24.47 -15.23 8.20
C MET A 390 25.86 -15.65 8.71
N GLU A 391 26.07 -15.74 10.03
CA GLU A 391 27.34 -16.12 10.66
C GLU A 391 27.50 -17.65 10.80
N SER A 392 26.40 -18.42 10.78
CA SER A 392 26.43 -19.89 10.78
C SER A 392 27.04 -20.43 9.47
N LYS A 393 27.77 -21.56 9.60
CA LYS A 393 28.41 -22.20 8.42
C LYS A 393 27.41 -22.96 7.57
#